data_4a6c771bae68f70cf07c063f119a1006
#
_entry.id   4a6c771bae68f70cf07c063f119a1006
#
_cell.length_a   1.000
_cell.length_b   1.000
_cell.length_c   1.000
_cell.angle_alpha   90.00
_cell.angle_beta   90.00
_cell.angle_gamma   90.00
#
_symmetry.space_group_name_H-M   'P 1'
#
loop_
_entity.id
_entity.type
_entity.pdbx_description
1 polymer ?
#
loop_
_entity_poly.entity_id
_entity_poly.type
_entity_poly.pdbx_seq_one_letter_code
_entity_poly.pdbx_strand_id
1 'polypeptide(L)'
;AGMLEYEIAAIYYFIASVVSVHPYFEEVPEDLLVPCVFYPTPEQDAQAHSVSTYITSFTMYIKFMDISSMKAYAMAGLVLQAMTERRNKIPLVDENGKQTGKHFQLNMPEISKVDAGVYEMKVSWKRYTRYAEDAVILARRFFANGTPIDSENGEGGEDA
;
A
#
# COMPACT_ATOMS: atom_id res chain seq x y z
N ALA A 1 10.39 -7.75 -8.33
CA ALA A 1 9.92 -6.53 -7.71
C ALA A 1 8.66 -6.05 -8.38
N GLY A 2 7.63 -5.91 -7.66
CA GLY A 2 6.38 -5.42 -8.17
C GLY A 2 6.13 -3.98 -7.77
N MET A 3 4.97 -3.50 -8.15
CA MET A 3 4.54 -2.16 -7.81
C MET A 3 4.52 -1.94 -6.30
N LEU A 4 4.26 -3.00 -5.53
CA LEU A 4 4.23 -2.92 -4.09
C LEU A 4 5.56 -2.43 -3.52
N GLU A 5 6.67 -2.93 -4.06
CA GLU A 5 7.98 -2.49 -3.59
C GLU A 5 8.20 -1.02 -3.86
N TYR A 6 7.73 -0.54 -4.99
CA TYR A 6 7.86 0.89 -5.30
C TYR A 6 7.02 1.75 -4.38
N GLU A 7 5.85 1.25 -3.99
CA GLU A 7 4.99 2.00 -3.09
C GLU A 7 5.59 2.07 -1.68
N ILE A 8 6.12 0.95 -1.20
CA ILE A 8 6.80 0.94 0.11
C ILE A 8 8.02 1.85 0.08
N ALA A 9 8.81 1.76 -0.99
CA ALA A 9 9.98 2.61 -1.13
C ALA A 9 9.58 4.10 -1.18
N ALA A 10 8.48 4.40 -1.86
CA ALA A 10 8.00 5.78 -1.95
C ALA A 10 7.63 6.32 -0.57
N ILE A 11 6.97 5.51 0.26
CA ILE A 11 6.62 5.91 1.61
C ILE A 11 7.89 6.15 2.42
N TYR A 12 8.86 5.26 2.30
CA TYR A 12 10.13 5.41 3.01
C TYR A 12 10.83 6.71 2.60
N TYR A 13 10.97 6.96 1.32
CA TYR A 13 11.66 8.16 0.85
C TYR A 13 10.93 9.42 1.26
N PHE A 14 9.60 9.39 1.26
CA PHE A 14 8.82 10.53 1.70
C PHE A 14 9.07 10.82 3.17
N ILE A 15 8.98 9.80 4.03
CA ILE A 15 9.19 9.97 5.46
C ILE A 15 10.62 10.40 5.74
N ALA A 16 11.60 9.81 5.04
CA ALA A 16 12.99 10.17 5.22
C ALA A 16 13.28 11.62 4.84
N SER A 17 12.48 12.19 3.93
CA SER A 17 12.64 13.60 3.57
C SER A 17 12.09 14.54 4.63
N VAL A 18 11.22 14.04 5.51
CA VAL A 18 10.63 14.84 6.57
C VAL A 18 11.42 14.68 7.88
N VAL A 19 11.78 13.44 8.22
CA VAL A 19 12.53 13.17 9.44
C VAL A 19 13.76 12.33 9.09
N SER A 20 14.92 12.81 9.50
CA SER A 20 16.20 12.14 9.22
C SER A 20 16.56 11.26 10.39
N VAL A 21 16.04 10.05 10.42
CA VAL A 21 16.28 9.13 11.51
C VAL A 21 16.61 7.75 10.94
N HIS A 22 17.10 6.85 11.78
CA HIS A 22 17.52 5.53 11.33
C HIS A 22 16.31 4.69 10.93
N PRO A 23 16.31 4.08 9.74
CA PRO A 23 15.20 3.22 9.32
C PRO A 23 15.49 1.77 9.66
N TYR A 24 14.44 1.03 10.02
CA TYR A 24 14.51 -0.41 10.17
C TYR A 24 13.43 -1.02 9.28
N PHE A 25 13.78 -2.10 8.60
CA PHE A 25 12.87 -2.82 7.71
C PHE A 25 12.76 -4.25 8.21
N GLU A 26 11.55 -4.81 8.14
CA GLU A 26 11.24 -6.20 8.46
C GLU A 26 11.37 -6.55 9.94
N GLU A 27 12.52 -6.33 10.54
CA GLU A 27 12.76 -6.70 11.93
C GLU A 27 13.37 -5.56 12.70
N VAL A 28 13.05 -5.51 13.99
CA VAL A 28 13.62 -4.53 14.90
C VAL A 28 14.64 -5.24 15.78
N PRO A 29 15.90 -4.83 15.76
CA PRO A 29 16.91 -5.49 16.59
C PRO A 29 16.72 -5.13 18.07
N GLU A 30 17.34 -5.93 18.94
CA GLU A 30 17.29 -5.65 20.36
C GLU A 30 17.96 -4.32 20.71
N ASP A 31 19.08 -4.04 20.05
CA ASP A 31 19.82 -2.80 20.28
C ASP A 31 19.43 -1.77 19.24
N LEU A 32 18.21 -1.30 19.33
CA LEU A 32 17.78 -0.34 18.32
C LEU A 32 18.28 1.07 18.66
N LEU A 33 18.62 1.79 17.60
CA LEU A 33 19.05 3.18 17.73
C LEU A 33 17.82 4.08 17.62
N VAL A 34 17.64 4.95 18.59
CA VAL A 34 16.55 5.91 18.56
C VAL A 34 17.14 7.31 18.41
N PRO A 35 16.47 8.24 17.74
CA PRO A 35 15.17 8.07 17.08
C PRO A 35 15.25 7.18 15.84
N CYS A 36 14.19 6.43 15.57
CA CYS A 36 14.15 5.55 14.41
C CYS A 36 12.73 5.36 13.93
N VAL A 37 12.59 4.85 12.71
CA VAL A 37 11.30 4.52 12.13
C VAL A 37 11.37 3.08 11.64
N PHE A 38 10.38 2.29 11.99
CA PHE A 38 10.29 0.89 11.57
C PHE A 38 9.21 0.77 10.50
N TYR A 39 9.59 0.16 9.37
CA TYR A 39 8.72 -0.06 8.23
C TYR A 39 8.42 -1.54 8.10
N PRO A 40 7.31 -2.01 8.67
CA PRO A 40 6.96 -3.43 8.57
C PRO A 40 6.38 -3.76 7.19
N THR A 41 6.33 -5.05 6.89
CA THR A 41 5.66 -5.51 5.69
C THR A 41 4.18 -5.20 5.79
N PRO A 42 3.56 -4.65 4.74
CA PRO A 42 2.13 -4.35 4.81
C PRO A 42 1.27 -5.59 4.76
N GLU A 43 0.10 -5.48 5.35
CA GLU A 43 -0.96 -6.46 5.19
C GLU A 43 -1.67 -6.16 3.87
N GLN A 44 -2.20 -7.19 3.23
CA GLN A 44 -2.94 -6.96 2.00
C GLN A 44 -4.11 -7.92 1.88
N ASP A 45 -5.15 -7.45 1.22
CA ASP A 45 -6.26 -8.29 0.83
C ASP A 45 -6.70 -7.85 -0.57
N ALA A 46 -7.50 -8.69 -1.22
CA ALA A 46 -7.92 -8.41 -2.57
C ALA A 46 -9.39 -8.79 -2.73
N GLN A 47 -10.09 -8.04 -3.56
CA GLN A 47 -11.49 -8.31 -3.86
C GLN A 47 -11.79 -7.96 -5.30
N ALA A 48 -12.82 -8.62 -5.84
CA ALA A 48 -13.26 -8.33 -7.19
C ALA A 48 -13.85 -6.92 -7.25
N HIS A 49 -13.60 -6.24 -8.34
CA HIS A 49 -14.12 -4.90 -8.57
C HIS A 49 -15.04 -4.88 -9.78
N SER A 50 -14.60 -5.49 -10.87
CA SER A 50 -15.38 -5.57 -12.09
C SER A 50 -14.99 -6.85 -12.83
N VAL A 51 -15.58 -7.07 -13.98
CA VAL A 51 -15.22 -8.24 -14.80
C VAL A 51 -13.75 -8.23 -15.18
N SER A 52 -13.20 -7.04 -15.37
CA SER A 52 -11.83 -6.91 -15.88
C SER A 52 -10.81 -6.48 -14.83
N THR A 53 -11.24 -6.08 -13.63
CA THR A 53 -10.30 -5.55 -12.63
C THR A 53 -10.61 -6.07 -11.24
N TYR A 54 -9.59 -6.07 -10.40
CA TYR A 54 -9.76 -6.32 -8.98
C TYR A 54 -9.00 -5.25 -8.19
N ILE A 55 -9.32 -5.14 -6.90
CA ILE A 55 -8.71 -4.16 -6.02
C ILE A 55 -7.88 -4.91 -4.98
N THR A 56 -6.62 -4.50 -4.83
CA THR A 56 -5.80 -4.95 -3.72
C THR A 56 -5.70 -3.79 -2.73
N SER A 57 -6.01 -4.07 -1.47
CA SER A 57 -5.91 -3.08 -0.40
C SER A 57 -4.70 -3.39 0.45
N PHE A 58 -3.91 -2.38 0.75
CA PHE A 58 -2.69 -2.52 1.55
C PHE A 58 -2.82 -1.69 2.81
N THR A 59 -2.38 -2.24 3.94
CA THR A 59 -2.34 -1.51 5.20
C THR A 59 -0.98 -1.73 5.83
N MET A 60 -0.35 -0.64 6.28
CA MET A 60 0.98 -0.68 6.84
C MET A 60 0.99 0.10 8.15
N TYR A 61 1.64 -0.46 9.17
CA TYR A 61 1.69 0.12 10.50
C TYR A 61 3.12 0.58 10.79
N ILE A 62 3.42 1.80 10.43
CA ILE A 62 4.77 2.36 10.58
C ILE A 62 4.95 2.81 12.01
N LYS A 63 6.07 2.46 12.62
CA LYS A 63 6.33 2.81 14.02
C LYS A 63 7.43 3.84 14.14
N PHE A 64 7.13 4.90 14.88
CA PHE A 64 8.07 5.97 15.18
C PHE A 64 8.50 5.79 16.62
N MET A 65 9.79 5.60 16.84
CA MET A 65 10.33 5.31 18.16
C MET A 65 11.36 6.33 18.57
N ASP A 66 11.26 6.79 19.82
CA ASP A 66 12.21 7.74 20.36
C ASP A 66 12.36 7.49 21.85
N ILE A 67 13.22 8.27 22.50
CA ILE A 67 13.49 8.10 23.94
C ILE A 67 12.30 8.45 24.82
N SER A 68 11.35 9.23 24.31
CA SER A 68 10.14 9.55 25.04
C SER A 68 8.93 9.53 24.12
N SER A 69 7.75 9.31 24.70
CA SER A 69 6.51 9.31 23.92
C SER A 69 6.25 10.66 23.27
N MET A 70 6.61 11.76 23.96
CA MET A 70 6.40 13.09 23.40
C MET A 70 7.26 13.30 22.15
N LYS A 71 8.51 12.82 22.17
CA LYS A 71 9.37 12.95 21.00
C LYS A 71 8.91 12.07 19.84
N ALA A 72 8.46 10.85 20.15
CA ALA A 72 7.89 9.98 19.12
C ALA A 72 6.62 10.59 18.53
N TYR A 73 5.78 11.16 19.37
CA TYR A 73 4.56 11.85 18.92
C TYR A 73 4.90 13.02 18.01
N ALA A 74 5.90 13.83 18.38
CA ALA A 74 6.30 14.98 17.58
C ALA A 74 6.81 14.55 16.20
N MET A 75 7.60 13.48 16.16
CA MET A 75 8.14 12.94 14.92
C MET A 75 7.01 12.44 14.01
N ALA A 76 6.12 11.63 14.57
CA ALA A 76 4.98 11.12 13.80
C ALA A 76 4.07 12.25 13.34
N GLY A 77 3.88 13.26 14.17
CA GLY A 77 3.04 14.41 13.83
C GLY A 77 3.60 15.22 12.68
N LEU A 78 4.92 15.37 12.61
CA LEU A 78 5.55 16.07 11.48
C LEU A 78 5.27 15.33 10.18
N VAL A 79 5.39 14.02 10.20
CA VAL A 79 5.12 13.22 9.01
C VAL A 79 3.64 13.30 8.63
N LEU A 80 2.76 13.21 9.61
CA LEU A 80 1.33 13.30 9.36
C LEU A 80 0.98 14.65 8.73
N GLN A 81 1.54 15.72 9.26
CA GLN A 81 1.31 17.06 8.73
C GLN A 81 1.81 17.16 7.30
N ALA A 82 3.00 16.65 7.03
CA ALA A 82 3.57 16.70 5.68
C ALA A 82 2.71 15.93 4.69
N MET A 83 2.20 14.76 5.08
CA MET A 83 1.31 14.00 4.23
C MET A 83 0.00 14.74 3.98
N THR A 84 -0.55 15.34 5.03
CA THR A 84 -1.82 16.06 4.93
C THR A 84 -1.70 17.25 3.98
N GLU A 85 -0.59 17.99 4.04
CA GLU A 85 -0.38 19.14 3.18
C GLU A 85 -0.26 18.74 1.71
N ARG A 86 0.17 17.51 1.45
CA ARG A 86 0.21 16.98 0.10
C ARG A 86 -1.09 16.29 -0.27
N ARG A 87 -2.10 16.38 0.56
CA ARG A 87 -3.40 15.74 0.37
C ARG A 87 -3.26 14.22 0.27
N ASN A 88 -2.29 13.69 1.02
CA ASN A 88 -2.00 12.25 1.12
C ASN A 88 -1.59 11.63 -0.21
N LYS A 89 -1.03 12.43 -1.11
CA LYS A 89 -0.46 11.95 -2.37
C LYS A 89 1.03 11.75 -2.19
N ILE A 90 1.49 10.54 -2.37
CA ILE A 90 2.89 10.19 -2.16
C ILE A 90 3.56 10.02 -3.52
N PRO A 91 4.66 10.75 -3.78
CA PRO A 91 5.35 10.61 -5.06
C PRO A 91 5.95 9.22 -5.19
N LEU A 92 5.71 8.59 -6.33
CA LEU A 92 6.33 7.30 -6.63
C LEU A 92 7.77 7.53 -7.04
N VAL A 93 8.63 6.59 -6.64
CA VAL A 93 10.05 6.67 -6.96
C VAL A 93 10.46 5.47 -7.81
N ASP A 94 11.55 5.64 -8.56
CA ASP A 94 12.10 4.53 -9.33
C ASP A 94 13.05 3.71 -8.46
N GLU A 95 13.75 2.76 -9.05
CA GLU A 95 14.64 1.87 -8.31
C GLU A 95 15.83 2.59 -7.70
N ASN A 96 16.10 3.81 -8.15
CA ASN A 96 17.18 4.64 -7.60
C ASN A 96 16.67 5.66 -6.59
N GLY A 97 15.39 5.62 -6.25
CA GLY A 97 14.79 6.55 -5.30
C GLY A 97 14.42 7.89 -5.89
N LYS A 98 14.49 8.03 -7.22
CA LYS A 98 14.19 9.28 -7.89
C LYS A 98 12.71 9.36 -8.22
N GLN A 99 12.12 10.54 -8.02
CA GLN A 99 10.71 10.74 -8.30
C GLN A 99 10.39 10.57 -9.77
N THR A 100 9.33 9.86 -10.07
CA THR A 100 8.93 9.54 -11.44
C THR A 100 7.91 10.51 -12.01
N GLY A 101 7.39 11.40 -11.19
CA GLY A 101 6.32 12.30 -11.59
C GLY A 101 4.93 11.71 -11.37
N LYS A 102 4.85 10.45 -10.97
CA LYS A 102 3.58 9.80 -10.65
C LYS A 102 3.40 9.77 -9.13
N HIS A 103 2.17 9.60 -8.71
CA HIS A 103 1.82 9.57 -7.29
C HIS A 103 0.83 8.46 -7.03
N PHE A 104 0.75 8.03 -5.78
CA PHE A 104 -0.35 7.18 -5.36
C PHE A 104 -1.01 7.83 -4.15
N GLN A 105 -2.28 7.49 -3.93
CA GLN A 105 -3.10 8.14 -2.93
C GLN A 105 -3.19 7.27 -1.69
N LEU A 106 -2.80 7.82 -0.54
CA LEU A 106 -3.06 7.17 0.74
C LEU A 106 -4.47 7.51 1.21
N ASN A 107 -5.10 6.59 1.91
CA ASN A 107 -6.26 6.91 2.69
C ASN A 107 -5.78 7.73 3.88
N MET A 108 -6.71 8.36 4.60
CA MET A 108 -6.34 9.22 5.72
C MET A 108 -5.43 8.49 6.70
N PRO A 109 -4.16 8.93 6.87
CA PRO A 109 -3.28 8.32 7.86
C PRO A 109 -3.72 8.68 9.28
N GLU A 110 -3.46 7.77 10.22
CA GLU A 110 -3.80 7.98 11.61
C GLU A 110 -2.59 7.64 12.47
N ILE A 111 -2.37 8.40 13.54
CA ILE A 111 -1.30 8.11 14.48
C ILE A 111 -1.90 7.80 15.85
N SER A 112 -1.28 6.86 16.55
CA SER A 112 -1.71 6.50 17.90
C SER A 112 -0.53 5.97 18.70
N LYS A 113 -0.60 6.12 20.02
CA LYS A 113 0.43 5.59 20.88
C LYS A 113 0.21 4.10 21.10
N VAL A 114 1.25 3.30 20.88
CA VAL A 114 1.15 1.84 21.07
C VAL A 114 1.99 1.36 22.25
N ASP A 115 3.02 2.13 22.65
CA ASP A 115 3.86 1.76 23.76
C ASP A 115 4.62 3.02 24.20
N ALA A 116 5.32 2.94 25.32
CA ALA A 116 6.15 4.05 25.78
C ALA A 116 7.23 4.32 24.73
N GLY A 117 7.29 5.57 24.27
CA GLY A 117 8.27 5.95 23.27
C GLY A 117 7.95 5.47 21.86
N VAL A 118 6.75 4.91 21.64
CA VAL A 118 6.40 4.35 20.31
C VAL A 118 5.05 4.88 19.86
N TYR A 119 5.04 5.58 18.74
CA TYR A 119 3.81 5.98 18.04
C TYR A 119 3.70 5.22 16.73
N GLU A 120 2.50 4.80 16.42
CA GLU A 120 2.24 4.03 15.21
C GLU A 120 1.43 4.88 14.24
N MET A 121 1.81 4.85 12.97
CA MET A 121 1.04 5.49 11.92
C MET A 121 0.47 4.41 11.02
N LYS A 122 -0.86 4.37 10.95
CA LYS A 122 -1.54 3.44 10.05
C LYS A 122 -1.74 4.14 8.71
N VAL A 123 -1.16 3.58 7.67
CA VAL A 123 -1.36 4.07 6.31
C VAL A 123 -1.95 2.95 5.48
N SER A 124 -2.82 3.31 4.56
CA SER A 124 -3.41 2.30 3.68
C SER A 124 -3.65 2.90 2.31
N TRP A 125 -3.63 2.04 1.31
CA TRP A 125 -3.86 2.47 -0.06
C TRP A 125 -4.42 1.30 -0.85
N LYS A 126 -4.92 1.60 -2.05
CA LYS A 126 -5.51 0.58 -2.92
C LYS A 126 -4.82 0.61 -4.26
N ARG A 127 -4.80 -0.54 -4.90
CA ARG A 127 -4.30 -0.67 -6.26
C ARG A 127 -5.34 -1.38 -7.08
N TYR A 128 -5.71 -0.79 -8.22
CA TYR A 128 -6.62 -1.41 -9.17
C TYR A 128 -5.79 -2.14 -10.20
N THR A 129 -6.03 -3.44 -10.36
CA THR A 129 -5.24 -4.27 -11.26
C THR A 129 -6.18 -4.96 -12.23
N ARG A 130 -5.79 -5.02 -13.49
CA ARG A 130 -6.55 -5.74 -14.48
C ARG A 130 -6.24 -7.23 -14.34
N TYR A 131 -7.26 -8.05 -14.48
CA TYR A 131 -7.04 -9.50 -14.53
C TYR A 131 -6.16 -9.82 -15.72
N ALA A 132 -5.43 -10.92 -15.63
CA ALA A 132 -4.70 -11.42 -16.77
C ALA A 132 -5.68 -11.67 -17.91
N GLU A 133 -5.20 -11.55 -19.16
CA GLU A 133 -6.07 -11.63 -20.31
C GLU A 133 -6.85 -12.93 -20.36
N ASP A 134 -6.23 -14.05 -20.01
CA ASP A 134 -6.92 -15.33 -20.00
C ASP A 134 -8.11 -15.33 -19.05
N ALA A 135 -7.95 -14.76 -17.87
CA ALA A 135 -9.03 -14.69 -16.90
C ALA A 135 -10.19 -13.83 -17.41
N VAL A 136 -9.86 -12.74 -18.10
CA VAL A 136 -10.87 -11.86 -18.67
C VAL A 136 -11.66 -12.60 -19.77
N ILE A 137 -10.95 -13.34 -20.62
CA ILE A 137 -11.60 -14.11 -21.67
C ILE A 137 -12.54 -15.15 -21.07
N LEU A 138 -12.09 -15.85 -20.05
CA LEU A 138 -12.93 -16.85 -19.40
C LEU A 138 -14.19 -16.22 -18.81
N ALA A 139 -14.04 -15.08 -18.15
CA ALA A 139 -15.18 -14.39 -17.58
C ALA A 139 -16.18 -13.99 -18.67
N ARG A 140 -15.69 -13.51 -19.79
CA ARG A 140 -16.56 -13.15 -20.90
C ARG A 140 -17.31 -14.34 -21.45
N ARG A 141 -16.66 -15.48 -21.54
CA ARG A 141 -17.34 -16.69 -22.04
C ARG A 141 -18.50 -17.08 -21.13
N PHE A 142 -18.29 -17.02 -19.81
CA PHE A 142 -19.35 -17.37 -18.91
C PHE A 142 -20.54 -16.42 -18.97
N PHE A 143 -20.28 -15.13 -19.00
CA PHE A 143 -21.35 -14.16 -18.82
C PHE A 143 -21.93 -13.67 -20.15
N ALA A 144 -21.17 -13.72 -21.21
CA ALA A 144 -21.66 -13.25 -22.50
C ALA A 144 -22.65 -14.24 -23.09
N ASN A 145 -22.58 -15.52 -22.72
CA ASN A 145 -23.51 -16.51 -23.26
C ASN A 145 -24.81 -16.58 -22.48
N GLY A 146 -24.98 -15.72 -21.51
CA GLY A 146 -26.21 -15.70 -20.72
C GLY A 146 -26.33 -16.85 -19.75
N THR A 147 -25.37 -17.74 -19.71
CA THR A 147 -25.33 -18.82 -18.73
C THR A 147 -23.97 -18.84 -18.10
N PRO A 148 -23.91 -19.10 -16.84
CA PRO A 148 -22.59 -19.23 -16.21
C PRO A 148 -21.98 -20.58 -16.50
N ILE A 149 -22.29 -21.14 -17.56
CA ILE A 149 -21.86 -22.39 -17.92
C ILE A 149 -20.87 -22.49 -18.80
N ASP A 150 -20.91 -23.25 -19.15
CA ASP A 150 -20.48 -23.47 -20.05
C ASP A 150 -20.37 -23.54 -21.15
N SER A 151 -20.56 -24.00 -21.60
CA SER A 151 -20.47 -24.14 -22.53
C SER A 151 -20.15 -24.08 -23.67
N GLU A 152 -20.09 -24.50 -24.09
CA GLU A 152 -19.97 -24.35 -25.26
C GLU A 152 -20.47 -24.58 -26.19
N ASN A 153 -21.24 -25.11 -25.88
CA ASN A 153 -21.93 -25.20 -26.74
C ASN A 153 -22.57 -24.76 -27.03
N GLY A 154 -22.73 -24.63 -26.77
CA GLY A 154 -23.40 -24.22 -27.16
C GLY A 154 -23.61 -24.02 -27.97
N GLU A 155 -23.63 -24.14 -28.33
CA GLU A 155 -23.96 -23.93 -29.18
C GLU A 155 -24.24 -24.33 -29.61
N GLY A 156 -24.52 -24.49 -29.28
CA GLY A 156 -25.02 -24.69 -29.52
C GLY A 156 -25.68 -24.86 -29.77
N GLY A 157 -25.98 -24.81 -29.88
CA GLY A 157 -26.47 -24.68 -29.98
C GLY A 157 -26.98 -24.44 -30.40
N GLU A 158 -27.12 -24.20 -30.56
CA GLU A 158 -27.32 -23.80 -30.80
C GLU A 158 -27.27 -23.36 -31.12
N ASP A 159 -27.29 -23.47 -31.13
CA ASP A 159 -27.18 -22.99 -31.26
C ASP A 159 -26.93 -22.76 -31.20
N ALA A 160 -27.04 -22.87 -30.87
CA ALA A 160 -26.88 -22.62 -30.63
C ALA A 160 -26.72 -22.50 -30.71
#